data_44b70285745b1cf39cd8ff2d20e769ef
#
_entry.id   44b70285745b1cf39cd8ff2d20e769ef
#
_cell.length_a   1.000
_cell.length_b   1.000
_cell.length_c   1.000
_cell.angle_alpha   90.00
_cell.angle_beta   90.00
_cell.angle_gamma   90.00
#
_symmetry.space_group_name_H-M   'P 1'
#
loop_
_entity.id
_entity.type
_entity.pdbx_description
1 polymer ?
#
loop_
_entity_poly.entity_id
_entity_poly.type
_entity_poly.pdbx_seq_one_letter_code
_entity_poly.pdbx_strand_id
1 'polypeptide(L)'
;MAFMRASKFRHVFGKPLRKDQCYDNIRITKSSWDSTFCCVNPKFVAIITEAAGGGAFLVLPVNKVGRVERDVPLVAGHKAAVLDINWCPHNDQIIASASEDCTVKIWEIPDEGLVKNLTESVVDLVAHQRRVGQVIWHPTANNVLLSAGSDNKIFIWNVATAEVLTEIDTPDLTLSASFNYNGSKLVVTNKDKMMRLIDPRTGEITAEVQAHHGAKPSQAVYLKEGKIFTTGFSRMSERQYALWDEKDLSKPLVMEEIDNSNGVIFPFYDADTSMVYLCGKGDSLIRYYEVTEDAPYVHYLNLYQSSDPQRGIGYMPKRGLNVNACEIARFYKLLNSGLCEIIPFTVPRKSELFQDDLYPDTAGDIPAISAEDWHAGKNAEPILISLKDGYKTVKKEGIKAVKKSDALTKMPTKKPASSTTTHDHGEEASEAASSGPAHQPGFDSQALLEDIRKLKLIVKAHERRIKTLEDKLSQYEANSPDEEDQEDQA
;
A
#
# COMPACT_ATOMS: atom_id res chain seq x y z
N MET A 1 -16.46 24.55 -36.72
CA MET A 1 -17.01 24.23 -35.40
C MET A 1 -16.34 22.95 -34.91
N ALA A 2 -15.56 23.02 -33.86
CA ALA A 2 -15.02 21.79 -33.25
C ALA A 2 -16.21 20.97 -32.69
N PHE A 3 -16.41 19.77 -33.19
CA PHE A 3 -17.42 18.88 -32.67
C PHE A 3 -17.04 18.57 -31.21
N MET A 4 -17.83 19.07 -30.28
CA MET A 4 -17.63 18.77 -28.87
C MET A 4 -17.96 17.28 -28.65
N ARG A 5 -16.96 16.50 -28.21
CA ARG A 5 -17.16 15.07 -27.88
C ARG A 5 -18.29 14.90 -26.88
N ALA A 6 -19.18 13.97 -27.14
CA ALA A 6 -20.22 13.59 -26.19
C ALA A 6 -19.57 12.76 -25.06
N SER A 7 -19.70 13.19 -23.82
CA SER A 7 -19.32 12.44 -22.62
C SER A 7 -20.45 12.49 -21.60
N LYS A 8 -20.79 11.34 -21.01
CA LYS A 8 -21.75 11.24 -19.91
C LYS A 8 -21.24 11.87 -18.61
N PHE A 9 -19.94 12.13 -18.51
CA PHE A 9 -19.27 12.71 -17.33
C PHE A 9 -19.01 14.21 -17.46
N ARG A 10 -19.40 14.85 -18.56
CA ARG A 10 -19.19 16.29 -18.78
C ARG A 10 -19.75 17.18 -17.66
N HIS A 11 -20.87 16.80 -17.08
CA HIS A 11 -21.58 17.58 -16.06
C HIS A 11 -21.40 17.00 -14.64
N VAL A 12 -20.37 16.16 -14.44
CA VAL A 12 -19.97 15.73 -13.10
C VAL A 12 -19.51 16.94 -12.31
N PHE A 13 -19.95 17.05 -11.07
CA PHE A 13 -19.49 18.08 -10.16
C PHE A 13 -19.33 17.56 -8.74
N GLY A 14 -18.30 18.04 -8.05
CA GLY A 14 -18.08 17.80 -6.63
C GLY A 14 -18.84 18.84 -5.79
N LYS A 15 -19.53 18.41 -4.76
CA LYS A 15 -20.19 19.30 -3.80
C LYS A 15 -19.89 18.80 -2.38
N PRO A 16 -19.18 19.59 -1.56
CA PRO A 16 -18.86 19.17 -0.21
C PRO A 16 -20.12 18.99 0.63
N LEU A 17 -20.11 18.01 1.51
CA LEU A 17 -21.15 17.84 2.51
C LEU A 17 -21.08 18.96 3.55
N ARG A 18 -22.18 19.17 4.28
CA ARG A 18 -22.19 20.14 5.38
C ARG A 18 -21.19 19.72 6.47
N LYS A 19 -20.64 20.69 7.20
CA LYS A 19 -19.63 20.47 8.23
C LYS A 19 -20.06 19.45 9.28
N ASP A 20 -21.33 19.41 9.65
CA ASP A 20 -21.93 18.44 10.58
C ASP A 20 -21.97 17.01 10.03
N GLN A 21 -21.80 16.84 8.74
CA GLN A 21 -21.70 15.55 8.02
C GLN A 21 -20.26 15.18 7.65
N CYS A 22 -19.28 15.94 8.11
CA CYS A 22 -17.84 15.71 7.93
C CYS A 22 -17.21 15.38 9.29
N TYR A 23 -15.92 15.03 9.29
CA TYR A 23 -15.21 14.82 10.57
C TYR A 23 -14.43 16.08 10.92
N ASP A 24 -14.58 16.56 12.15
CA ASP A 24 -13.91 17.76 12.65
C ASP A 24 -13.03 17.44 13.86
N ASN A 25 -12.09 18.34 14.18
CA ASN A 25 -11.18 18.23 15.31
C ASN A 25 -10.13 17.11 15.19
N ILE A 26 -9.70 16.80 13.95
CA ILE A 26 -8.66 15.79 13.69
C ILE A 26 -7.28 16.43 13.83
N ARG A 27 -6.39 15.76 14.55
CA ARG A 27 -4.97 16.13 14.65
C ARG A 27 -4.20 15.53 13.46
N ILE A 28 -4.24 16.22 12.33
CA ILE A 28 -3.59 15.76 11.10
C ILE A 28 -2.07 15.90 11.24
N THR A 29 -1.32 14.89 10.76
CA THR A 29 0.15 14.89 10.77
C THR A 29 0.75 16.13 10.10
N LYS A 30 1.87 16.61 10.64
CA LYS A 30 2.69 17.68 10.06
C LYS A 30 3.86 17.16 9.22
N SER A 31 3.93 15.85 9.00
CA SER A 31 4.99 15.22 8.21
C SER A 31 5.13 15.88 6.83
N SER A 32 6.35 16.10 6.38
CA SER A 32 6.64 16.59 5.01
C SER A 32 6.61 15.47 3.97
N TRP A 33 6.46 14.21 4.40
CA TRP A 33 6.43 13.06 3.51
C TRP A 33 5.35 13.20 2.43
N ASP A 34 5.61 12.69 1.23
CA ASP A 34 4.67 12.73 0.12
C ASP A 34 3.78 11.47 0.16
N SER A 35 2.75 11.51 1.00
CA SER A 35 1.68 10.52 1.12
C SER A 35 0.33 11.22 1.07
N THR A 36 -0.70 10.47 0.77
CA THR A 36 -2.09 10.93 0.81
C THR A 36 -2.59 11.16 2.24
N PHE A 37 -1.92 10.59 3.26
CA PHE A 37 -2.24 10.65 4.69
C PHE A 37 -3.66 10.19 5.08
N CYS A 38 -4.44 9.77 4.12
CA CYS A 38 -5.81 9.31 4.30
C CYS A 38 -6.10 8.14 3.37
N CYS A 39 -6.66 7.08 3.91
CA CYS A 39 -7.11 5.92 3.14
C CYS A 39 -8.53 5.54 3.58
N VAL A 40 -9.39 5.23 2.63
CA VAL A 40 -10.82 5.02 2.88
C VAL A 40 -11.30 3.72 2.28
N ASN A 41 -12.20 3.04 2.98
CA ASN A 41 -12.95 1.91 2.46
C ASN A 41 -14.46 2.03 2.79
N PRO A 42 -15.33 1.13 2.38
CA PRO A 42 -16.78 1.25 2.64
C PRO A 42 -17.18 1.30 4.13
N LYS A 43 -16.30 0.85 5.05
CA LYS A 43 -16.56 0.84 6.50
C LYS A 43 -15.85 1.95 7.27
N PHE A 44 -14.60 2.28 6.88
CA PHE A 44 -13.70 3.09 7.70
C PHE A 44 -12.96 4.15 6.90
N VAL A 45 -12.65 5.24 7.60
CA VAL A 45 -11.69 6.26 7.18
C VAL A 45 -10.48 6.15 8.10
N ALA A 46 -9.30 5.95 7.53
CA ALA A 46 -8.04 5.95 8.26
C ALA A 46 -7.23 7.21 7.95
N ILE A 47 -6.68 7.87 8.97
CA ILE A 47 -5.96 9.15 8.84
C ILE A 47 -4.68 9.10 9.67
N ILE A 48 -3.54 9.39 9.06
CA ILE A 48 -2.27 9.53 9.79
C ILE A 48 -2.32 10.80 10.63
N THR A 49 -2.16 10.64 11.94
CA THR A 49 -2.34 11.71 12.92
C THR A 49 -1.03 12.20 13.54
N GLU A 50 -1.04 13.42 14.04
CA GLU A 50 0.00 13.93 14.93
C GLU A 50 -0.17 13.27 16.31
N ALA A 51 0.75 12.39 16.68
CA ALA A 51 0.78 11.71 17.97
C ALA A 51 2.17 11.83 18.58
N ALA A 52 2.25 11.82 19.91
CA ALA A 52 3.53 11.78 20.63
C ALA A 52 4.29 10.51 20.21
N GLY A 53 5.53 10.67 19.69
CA GLY A 53 6.30 9.57 19.11
C GLY A 53 5.94 9.22 17.65
N GLY A 54 4.90 9.81 17.04
CA GLY A 54 4.56 9.70 15.61
C GLY A 54 4.00 8.35 15.15
N GLY A 55 4.01 7.33 15.98
CA GLY A 55 3.70 5.94 15.60
C GLY A 55 2.23 5.56 15.59
N ALA A 56 1.32 6.49 15.29
CA ALA A 56 -0.12 6.24 15.37
C ALA A 56 -0.90 6.80 14.19
N PHE A 57 -2.07 6.21 13.94
CA PHE A 57 -3.07 6.72 13.02
C PHE A 57 -4.49 6.50 13.59
N LEU A 58 -5.43 7.31 13.10
CA LEU A 58 -6.82 7.31 13.50
C LEU A 58 -7.63 6.42 12.56
N VAL A 59 -8.61 5.69 13.09
CA VAL A 59 -9.60 4.94 12.31
C VAL A 59 -10.98 5.31 12.79
N LEU A 60 -11.81 5.81 11.88
CA LEU A 60 -13.19 6.25 12.15
C LEU A 60 -14.19 5.47 11.29
N PRO A 61 -15.31 5.01 11.83
CA PRO A 61 -16.39 4.45 11.02
C PRO A 61 -16.99 5.50 10.08
N VAL A 62 -17.25 5.12 8.81
CA VAL A 62 -17.80 6.03 7.78
C VAL A 62 -19.16 6.61 8.17
N ASN A 63 -19.96 5.86 8.95
CA ASN A 63 -21.29 6.26 9.39
C ASN A 63 -21.30 7.12 10.67
N LYS A 64 -20.15 7.33 11.34
CA LYS A 64 -20.03 8.13 12.57
C LYS A 64 -19.29 9.44 12.27
N VAL A 65 -19.95 10.34 11.58
CA VAL A 65 -19.45 11.69 11.25
C VAL A 65 -19.62 12.66 12.43
N GLY A 66 -19.02 13.83 12.34
CA GLY A 66 -19.12 14.90 13.31
C GLY A 66 -17.81 15.20 14.02
N ARG A 67 -17.88 15.76 15.21
CA ARG A 67 -16.71 16.16 15.99
C ARG A 67 -16.03 14.94 16.62
N VAL A 68 -14.76 14.75 16.30
CA VAL A 68 -13.91 13.70 16.87
C VAL A 68 -13.45 14.13 18.28
N GLU A 69 -13.58 13.26 19.26
CA GLU A 69 -13.14 13.49 20.64
C GLU A 69 -11.61 13.54 20.72
N ARG A 70 -11.08 14.22 21.75
CA ARG A 70 -9.63 14.37 21.92
C ARG A 70 -8.92 13.09 22.33
N ASP A 71 -9.64 12.24 23.02
CA ASP A 71 -9.22 10.93 23.56
C ASP A 71 -9.67 9.76 22.71
N VAL A 72 -10.08 10.02 21.45
CA VAL A 72 -10.46 8.98 20.50
C VAL A 72 -9.36 7.90 20.41
N PRO A 73 -9.74 6.61 20.45
CA PRO A 73 -8.78 5.53 20.33
C PRO A 73 -8.01 5.56 19.02
N LEU A 74 -6.72 5.24 19.08
CA LEU A 74 -5.80 5.20 17.97
C LEU A 74 -5.27 3.79 17.74
N VAL A 75 -4.85 3.51 16.50
CA VAL A 75 -3.90 2.42 16.21
C VAL A 75 -2.51 2.96 16.50
N ALA A 76 -1.84 2.43 17.53
CA ALA A 76 -0.64 3.03 18.12
C ALA A 76 0.35 1.94 18.57
N GLY A 77 1.04 1.31 17.60
CA GLY A 77 1.99 0.24 17.90
C GLY A 77 3.30 0.33 17.12
N HIS A 78 3.44 1.33 16.24
CA HIS A 78 4.73 1.66 15.64
C HIS A 78 5.60 2.45 16.62
N LYS A 79 6.94 2.27 16.50
CA LYS A 79 7.93 2.96 17.36
C LYS A 79 8.37 4.31 16.80
N ALA A 80 8.03 4.61 15.55
CA ALA A 80 8.34 5.87 14.87
C ALA A 80 7.17 6.27 13.96
N ALA A 81 7.29 7.40 13.25
CA ALA A 81 6.21 7.97 12.47
C ALA A 81 5.63 6.99 11.42
N VAL A 82 4.31 6.90 11.35
CA VAL A 82 3.61 6.24 10.25
C VAL A 82 3.71 7.13 9.02
N LEU A 83 4.15 6.57 7.90
CA LEU A 83 4.36 7.28 6.64
C LEU A 83 3.26 7.00 5.61
N ASP A 84 2.73 5.77 5.61
CA ASP A 84 1.69 5.37 4.68
C ASP A 84 0.75 4.34 5.30
N ILE A 85 -0.50 4.30 4.82
CA ILE A 85 -1.55 3.36 5.25
C ILE A 85 -2.38 2.93 4.05
N ASN A 86 -2.78 1.66 4.00
CA ASN A 86 -3.58 1.14 2.89
C ASN A 86 -4.54 0.05 3.36
N TRP A 87 -5.83 0.18 3.02
CA TRP A 87 -6.86 -0.82 3.30
C TRP A 87 -6.73 -2.03 2.38
N CYS A 88 -6.92 -3.22 2.94
CA CYS A 88 -7.00 -4.44 2.15
C CYS A 88 -8.24 -4.41 1.23
N PRO A 89 -8.09 -4.58 -0.11
CA PRO A 89 -9.23 -4.56 -1.02
C PRO A 89 -10.19 -5.73 -0.79
N HIS A 90 -9.69 -6.82 -0.20
CA HIS A 90 -10.43 -8.06 0.01
C HIS A 90 -11.05 -8.20 1.40
N ASN A 91 -10.70 -7.34 2.36
CA ASN A 91 -11.27 -7.34 3.71
C ASN A 91 -11.27 -5.93 4.31
N ASP A 92 -12.46 -5.34 4.44
CA ASP A 92 -12.64 -3.96 4.93
C ASP A 92 -12.22 -3.77 6.41
N GLN A 93 -11.88 -4.84 7.15
CA GLN A 93 -11.38 -4.75 8.53
C GLN A 93 -9.86 -4.76 8.62
N ILE A 94 -9.16 -5.04 7.52
CA ILE A 94 -7.70 -5.17 7.50
C ILE A 94 -7.05 -3.93 6.89
N ILE A 95 -6.10 -3.37 7.62
CA ILE A 95 -5.28 -2.24 7.14
C ILE A 95 -3.80 -2.52 7.36
N ALA A 96 -2.98 -2.14 6.37
CA ALA A 96 -1.52 -2.13 6.47
C ALA A 96 -1.03 -0.73 6.79
N SER A 97 0.04 -0.62 7.57
CA SER A 97 0.75 0.64 7.83
C SER A 97 2.25 0.48 7.67
N ALA A 98 2.89 1.49 7.07
CA ALA A 98 4.33 1.60 6.89
C ALA A 98 4.90 2.71 7.76
N SER A 99 6.10 2.51 8.33
CA SER A 99 6.66 3.43 9.30
C SER A 99 8.16 3.69 9.12
N GLU A 100 8.62 4.77 9.72
CA GLU A 100 10.04 5.09 9.89
C GLU A 100 10.77 4.09 10.80
N ASP A 101 10.06 3.26 11.56
CA ASP A 101 10.65 2.17 12.36
C ASP A 101 11.09 0.96 11.52
N CYS A 102 11.08 1.08 10.19
CA CYS A 102 11.50 0.07 9.22
C CYS A 102 10.59 -1.17 9.17
N THR A 103 9.40 -1.09 9.73
CA THR A 103 8.43 -2.21 9.73
C THR A 103 7.16 -1.85 8.97
N VAL A 104 6.50 -2.89 8.48
CA VAL A 104 5.09 -2.83 8.06
C VAL A 104 4.29 -3.63 9.06
N LYS A 105 3.16 -3.09 9.50
CA LYS A 105 2.25 -3.75 10.44
C LYS A 105 0.88 -3.92 9.82
N ILE A 106 0.27 -5.07 10.09
CA ILE A 106 -1.08 -5.40 9.65
C ILE A 106 -2.00 -5.40 10.87
N TRP A 107 -3.11 -4.71 10.74
CA TRP A 107 -4.07 -4.50 11.81
C TRP A 107 -5.44 -5.01 11.43
N GLU A 108 -6.15 -5.58 12.39
CA GLU A 108 -7.56 -5.95 12.26
C GLU A 108 -8.40 -4.98 13.10
N ILE A 109 -9.24 -4.22 12.43
CA ILE A 109 -10.11 -3.22 13.05
C ILE A 109 -11.45 -3.88 13.39
N PRO A 110 -11.94 -3.78 14.63
CA PRO A 110 -13.26 -4.30 15.00
C PRO A 110 -14.39 -3.68 14.17
N ASP A 111 -15.47 -4.42 13.95
CA ASP A 111 -16.63 -3.99 13.13
C ASP A 111 -17.19 -2.63 13.52
N GLU A 112 -17.29 -2.37 14.84
CA GLU A 112 -17.84 -1.13 15.39
C GLU A 112 -16.80 0.01 15.51
N GLY A 113 -15.57 -0.22 15.07
CA GLY A 113 -14.43 0.67 15.27
C GLY A 113 -13.70 0.41 16.59
N LEU A 114 -12.75 1.27 16.92
CA LEU A 114 -11.91 1.12 18.10
C LEU A 114 -12.65 1.61 19.36
N VAL A 115 -12.60 0.84 20.44
CA VAL A 115 -13.07 1.23 21.79
C VAL A 115 -11.89 1.63 22.69
N LYS A 116 -10.72 1.11 22.43
CA LYS A 116 -9.44 1.41 23.11
C LYS A 116 -8.31 1.45 22.09
N ASN A 117 -7.18 2.02 22.46
CA ASN A 117 -6.00 2.01 21.61
C ASN A 117 -5.65 0.58 21.18
N LEU A 118 -5.41 0.39 19.90
CA LEU A 118 -4.95 -0.87 19.31
C LEU A 118 -3.43 -0.81 19.19
N THR A 119 -2.74 -1.55 20.06
CA THR A 119 -1.28 -1.53 20.17
C THR A 119 -0.63 -2.79 19.61
N GLU A 120 -1.39 -3.87 19.45
CA GLU A 120 -0.91 -5.15 18.96
C GLU A 120 -1.37 -5.35 17.51
N SER A 121 -0.42 -5.51 16.61
CA SER A 121 -0.65 -5.88 15.22
C SER A 121 -0.94 -7.37 15.09
N VAL A 122 -1.70 -7.74 14.06
CA VAL A 122 -1.94 -9.16 13.73
C VAL A 122 -0.68 -9.78 13.13
N VAL A 123 0.03 -9.01 12.28
CA VAL A 123 1.27 -9.43 11.62
C VAL A 123 2.26 -8.28 11.62
N ASP A 124 3.53 -8.58 11.89
CA ASP A 124 4.67 -7.70 11.70
C ASP A 124 5.53 -8.20 10.55
N LEU A 125 5.73 -7.37 9.53
CA LEU A 125 6.57 -7.65 8.38
C LEU A 125 7.89 -6.88 8.54
N VAL A 126 8.98 -7.61 8.73
CA VAL A 126 10.29 -7.05 9.07
C VAL A 126 11.33 -7.59 8.09
N ALA A 127 11.74 -6.75 7.12
CA ALA A 127 12.85 -7.01 6.20
C ALA A 127 13.58 -5.72 5.82
N HIS A 128 12.86 -4.59 5.75
CA HIS A 128 13.46 -3.31 5.43
C HIS A 128 14.50 -2.87 6.48
N GLN A 129 15.59 -2.28 6.01
CA GLN A 129 16.67 -1.75 6.85
C GLN A 129 16.57 -0.24 7.07
N ARG A 130 15.67 0.43 6.37
CA ARG A 130 15.36 1.85 6.49
C ARG A 130 13.86 2.05 6.47
N ARG A 131 13.43 3.29 6.74
CA ARG A 131 12.01 3.66 6.78
C ARG A 131 11.25 3.14 5.57
N VAL A 132 10.06 2.62 5.80
CA VAL A 132 9.14 2.15 4.78
C VAL A 132 8.21 3.29 4.40
N GLY A 133 8.21 3.69 3.14
CA GLY A 133 7.50 4.86 2.66
C GLY A 133 6.15 4.57 2.02
N GLN A 134 5.93 3.34 1.56
CA GLN A 134 4.70 2.95 0.87
C GLN A 134 4.30 1.51 1.19
N VAL A 135 2.99 1.27 1.23
CA VAL A 135 2.37 -0.05 1.29
C VAL A 135 1.18 -0.11 0.33
N ILE A 136 1.12 -1.17 -0.48
CA ILE A 136 0.08 -1.34 -1.51
C ILE A 136 -0.37 -2.79 -1.54
N TRP A 137 -1.67 -3.02 -1.33
CA TRP A 137 -2.24 -4.35 -1.48
C TRP A 137 -2.36 -4.74 -2.95
N HIS A 138 -2.18 -6.02 -3.20
CA HIS A 138 -2.39 -6.60 -4.52
C HIS A 138 -3.89 -6.56 -4.89
N PRO A 139 -4.25 -6.19 -6.14
CA PRO A 139 -5.65 -5.98 -6.50
C PRO A 139 -6.49 -7.27 -6.56
N THR A 140 -5.89 -8.43 -6.81
CA THR A 140 -6.62 -9.68 -7.06
C THR A 140 -6.16 -10.86 -6.21
N ALA A 141 -4.90 -10.88 -5.76
CA ALA A 141 -4.36 -11.98 -4.97
C ALA A 141 -4.58 -11.76 -3.47
N ASN A 142 -5.07 -12.80 -2.80
CA ASN A 142 -5.30 -12.78 -1.36
C ASN A 142 -3.98 -12.70 -0.59
N ASN A 143 -3.93 -11.89 0.45
CA ASN A 143 -2.78 -11.75 1.36
C ASN A 143 -1.46 -11.34 0.68
N VAL A 144 -1.49 -10.76 -0.52
CA VAL A 144 -0.30 -10.22 -1.18
C VAL A 144 -0.21 -8.72 -0.95
N LEU A 145 0.92 -8.28 -0.42
CA LEU A 145 1.21 -6.87 -0.11
C LEU A 145 2.58 -6.48 -0.68
N LEU A 146 2.67 -5.27 -1.21
CA LEU A 146 3.92 -4.61 -1.59
C LEU A 146 4.30 -3.61 -0.51
N SER A 147 5.59 -3.56 -0.15
CA SER A 147 6.17 -2.45 0.60
C SER A 147 7.40 -1.88 -0.10
N ALA A 148 7.56 -0.56 -0.08
CA ALA A 148 8.72 0.11 -0.66
C ALA A 148 9.43 0.97 0.39
N GLY A 149 10.75 0.73 0.54
CA GLY A 149 11.57 1.35 1.56
C GLY A 149 12.61 2.35 1.03
N SER A 150 13.15 3.15 1.95
CA SER A 150 14.27 4.06 1.65
C SER A 150 15.63 3.35 1.58
N ASP A 151 15.65 2.04 1.69
CA ASP A 151 16.78 1.14 1.41
C ASP A 151 16.87 0.75 -0.07
N ASN A 152 16.06 1.40 -0.93
CA ASN A 152 15.96 1.14 -2.35
C ASN A 152 15.48 -0.29 -2.69
N LYS A 153 14.68 -0.86 -1.79
CA LYS A 153 14.10 -2.19 -1.96
C LYS A 153 12.58 -2.11 -1.98
N ILE A 154 12.01 -3.00 -2.77
CA ILE A 154 10.59 -3.32 -2.75
C ILE A 154 10.47 -4.78 -2.33
N PHE A 155 9.63 -5.07 -1.36
CA PHE A 155 9.29 -6.43 -0.96
C PHE A 155 7.85 -6.74 -1.33
N ILE A 156 7.65 -7.90 -1.92
CA ILE A 156 6.32 -8.51 -2.08
C ILE A 156 6.17 -9.57 -1.00
N TRP A 157 5.11 -9.49 -0.23
CA TRP A 157 4.87 -10.32 0.94
C TRP A 157 3.69 -11.25 0.75
N ASN A 158 3.79 -12.46 1.31
CA ASN A 158 2.63 -13.21 1.75
C ASN A 158 2.34 -12.85 3.22
N VAL A 159 1.30 -12.05 3.44
CA VAL A 159 0.96 -11.54 4.77
C VAL A 159 0.50 -12.65 5.72
N ALA A 160 -0.14 -13.72 5.22
CA ALA A 160 -0.60 -14.83 6.04
C ALA A 160 0.55 -15.63 6.67
N THR A 161 1.69 -15.75 5.97
CA THR A 161 2.89 -16.45 6.45
C THR A 161 3.96 -15.50 6.98
N ALA A 162 3.78 -14.19 6.78
CA ALA A 162 4.77 -13.14 7.05
C ALA A 162 6.12 -13.36 6.30
N GLU A 163 6.07 -13.97 5.13
CA GLU A 163 7.24 -14.27 4.32
C GLU A 163 7.38 -13.33 3.13
N VAL A 164 8.62 -13.03 2.78
CA VAL A 164 8.94 -12.31 1.54
C VAL A 164 8.82 -13.29 0.38
N LEU A 165 7.94 -13.00 -0.57
CA LEU A 165 7.80 -13.74 -1.83
C LEU A 165 8.85 -13.30 -2.84
N THR A 166 9.06 -11.99 -2.95
CA THR A 166 10.02 -11.40 -3.91
C THR A 166 10.70 -10.19 -3.28
N GLU A 167 12.00 -10.10 -3.43
CA GLU A 167 12.82 -8.94 -3.11
C GLU A 167 13.26 -8.27 -4.41
N ILE A 168 13.01 -6.99 -4.56
CA ILE A 168 13.30 -6.22 -5.77
C ILE A 168 14.24 -5.07 -5.40
N ASP A 169 15.44 -5.08 -5.95
CA ASP A 169 16.38 -3.98 -5.81
C ASP A 169 16.09 -2.91 -6.87
N THR A 170 15.91 -1.67 -6.44
CA THR A 170 15.72 -0.52 -7.34
C THR A 170 16.96 0.37 -7.32
N PRO A 171 17.32 0.99 -8.48
CA PRO A 171 18.53 1.81 -8.56
C PRO A 171 18.52 3.04 -7.64
N ASP A 172 17.33 3.59 -7.34
CA ASP A 172 17.15 4.73 -6.42
C ASP A 172 15.79 4.61 -5.71
N LEU A 173 15.56 5.47 -4.72
CA LEU A 173 14.37 5.53 -3.90
C LEU A 173 13.08 5.48 -4.74
N THR A 174 12.20 4.55 -4.43
CA THR A 174 10.87 4.45 -5.02
C THR A 174 9.97 5.56 -4.47
N LEU A 175 9.40 6.36 -5.36
CA LEU A 175 8.52 7.48 -5.05
C LEU A 175 7.05 7.12 -5.19
N SER A 176 6.72 6.23 -6.12
CA SER A 176 5.38 5.69 -6.29
C SER A 176 5.44 4.31 -6.92
N ALA A 177 4.44 3.49 -6.62
CA ALA A 177 4.26 2.18 -7.19
C ALA A 177 2.78 1.93 -7.47
N SER A 178 2.44 1.18 -8.53
CA SER A 178 1.08 0.80 -8.85
C SER A 178 1.06 -0.53 -9.59
N PHE A 179 0.25 -1.47 -9.10
CA PHE A 179 -0.04 -2.69 -9.86
C PHE A 179 -0.94 -2.38 -11.06
N ASN A 180 -0.82 -3.17 -12.13
CA ASN A 180 -1.81 -3.19 -13.17
C ASN A 180 -3.11 -3.88 -12.68
N TYR A 181 -4.15 -3.91 -13.52
CA TYR A 181 -5.50 -4.31 -13.15
C TYR A 181 -5.59 -5.72 -12.53
N ASN A 182 -4.80 -6.67 -12.99
CA ASN A 182 -4.75 -8.05 -12.45
C ASN A 182 -3.50 -8.35 -11.60
N GLY A 183 -2.68 -7.36 -11.30
CA GLY A 183 -1.50 -7.48 -10.45
C GLY A 183 -0.34 -8.27 -11.03
N SER A 184 -0.33 -8.54 -12.34
CA SER A 184 0.76 -9.25 -13.00
C SER A 184 1.97 -8.37 -13.34
N LYS A 185 1.80 -7.05 -13.31
CA LYS A 185 2.82 -6.05 -13.63
C LYS A 185 2.80 -4.93 -12.59
N LEU A 186 3.94 -4.31 -12.43
CA LEU A 186 4.15 -3.19 -11.52
C LEU A 186 4.79 -2.04 -12.29
N VAL A 187 4.26 -0.83 -12.13
CA VAL A 187 4.93 0.41 -12.52
C VAL A 187 5.46 1.10 -11.29
N VAL A 188 6.71 1.57 -11.33
CA VAL A 188 7.31 2.37 -10.27
C VAL A 188 7.93 3.64 -10.85
N THR A 189 7.93 4.71 -10.06
CA THR A 189 8.72 5.91 -10.33
C THR A 189 9.78 6.04 -9.25
N ASN A 190 11.01 6.35 -9.65
CA ASN A 190 12.12 6.48 -8.74
C ASN A 190 12.67 7.91 -8.71
N LYS A 191 13.45 8.22 -7.70
CA LYS A 191 14.07 9.54 -7.49
C LYS A 191 15.06 9.90 -8.60
N ASP A 192 15.61 8.93 -9.32
CA ASP A 192 16.44 9.10 -10.52
C ASP A 192 15.64 9.60 -11.74
N LYS A 193 14.34 9.90 -11.55
CA LYS A 193 13.38 10.37 -12.58
C LYS A 193 12.97 9.29 -13.59
N MET A 194 13.36 8.05 -13.37
CA MET A 194 12.96 6.94 -14.22
C MET A 194 11.62 6.37 -13.77
N MET A 195 10.81 6.03 -14.73
CA MET A 195 9.65 5.15 -14.60
C MET A 195 10.07 3.77 -15.09
N ARG A 196 9.78 2.74 -14.30
CA ARG A 196 10.15 1.35 -14.60
C ARG A 196 8.94 0.45 -14.58
N LEU A 197 8.89 -0.47 -15.54
CA LEU A 197 7.98 -1.60 -15.51
C LEU A 197 8.72 -2.80 -14.93
N ILE A 198 8.11 -3.47 -13.97
CA ILE A 198 8.72 -4.57 -13.24
C ILE A 198 7.74 -5.75 -13.24
N ASP A 199 8.26 -6.96 -13.41
CA ASP A 199 7.52 -8.16 -13.05
C ASP A 199 7.62 -8.35 -11.53
N PRO A 200 6.50 -8.20 -10.77
CA PRO A 200 6.55 -8.25 -9.31
C PRO A 200 6.85 -9.64 -8.74
N ARG A 201 6.83 -10.71 -9.57
CA ARG A 201 7.13 -12.08 -9.14
C ARG A 201 8.61 -12.40 -9.24
N THR A 202 9.28 -11.90 -10.28
CA THR A 202 10.70 -12.14 -10.53
C THR A 202 11.59 -11.00 -10.06
N GLY A 203 11.03 -9.79 -9.94
CA GLY A 203 11.77 -8.56 -9.68
C GLY A 203 12.48 -7.99 -10.92
N GLU A 204 12.26 -8.57 -12.09
CA GLU A 204 12.90 -8.16 -13.34
C GLU A 204 12.34 -6.82 -13.84
N ILE A 205 13.20 -5.86 -14.14
CA ILE A 205 12.86 -4.62 -14.81
C ILE A 205 12.71 -4.93 -16.30
N THR A 206 11.47 -4.91 -16.80
CA THR A 206 11.14 -5.25 -18.18
C THR A 206 11.30 -4.08 -19.14
N ALA A 207 11.10 -2.85 -18.67
CA ALA A 207 11.28 -1.63 -19.43
C ALA A 207 11.50 -0.43 -18.51
N GLU A 208 12.18 0.60 -18.99
CA GLU A 208 12.35 1.85 -18.26
C GLU A 208 12.41 3.07 -19.20
N VAL A 209 11.97 4.22 -18.69
CA VAL A 209 12.01 5.50 -19.41
C VAL A 209 12.09 6.66 -18.43
N GLN A 210 12.71 7.75 -18.85
CA GLN A 210 12.64 9.02 -18.12
C GLN A 210 11.27 9.67 -18.37
N ALA A 211 10.32 9.50 -17.44
CA ALA A 211 8.94 9.97 -17.63
C ALA A 211 8.82 11.50 -17.57
N HIS A 212 9.49 12.14 -16.61
CA HIS A 212 9.48 13.59 -16.42
C HIS A 212 10.88 14.11 -16.17
N HIS A 213 11.18 15.33 -16.66
CA HIS A 213 12.54 15.88 -16.60
C HIS A 213 12.83 16.69 -15.34
N GLY A 214 11.79 17.08 -14.58
CA GLY A 214 11.93 17.87 -13.35
C GLY A 214 12.65 17.10 -12.24
N ALA A 215 13.10 17.82 -11.21
CA ALA A 215 13.79 17.23 -10.07
C ALA A 215 12.84 16.80 -8.94
N LYS A 216 11.58 17.21 -9.00
CA LYS A 216 10.56 16.91 -7.99
C LYS A 216 9.95 15.53 -8.22
N PRO A 217 9.36 14.91 -7.17
CA PRO A 217 8.76 13.59 -7.27
C PRO A 217 7.71 13.47 -8.36
N SER A 218 7.72 12.33 -9.05
CA SER A 218 6.68 11.91 -10.00
C SER A 218 5.84 10.79 -9.39
N GLN A 219 4.59 10.68 -9.84
CA GLN A 219 3.66 9.62 -9.47
C GLN A 219 3.21 8.86 -10.73
N ALA A 220 2.88 7.61 -10.58
CA ALA A 220 2.35 6.78 -11.66
C ALA A 220 1.16 5.95 -11.18
N VAL A 221 0.18 5.76 -12.03
CA VAL A 221 -0.91 4.80 -11.83
C VAL A 221 -1.10 3.99 -13.11
N TYR A 222 -1.23 2.67 -12.93
CA TYR A 222 -1.57 1.77 -14.03
C TYR A 222 -3.06 1.91 -14.35
N LEU A 223 -3.37 2.13 -15.62
CA LEU A 223 -4.74 2.14 -16.12
C LEU A 223 -5.09 0.76 -16.71
N LYS A 224 -6.35 0.55 -17.03
CA LYS A 224 -6.77 -0.60 -17.85
C LYS A 224 -6.04 -0.61 -19.20
N GLU A 225 -5.97 -1.77 -19.84
CA GLU A 225 -5.48 -1.97 -21.20
C GLU A 225 -4.00 -1.61 -21.43
N GLY A 226 -3.19 -1.71 -20.36
CA GLY A 226 -1.76 -1.50 -20.44
C GLY A 226 -1.33 -0.06 -20.66
N LYS A 227 -2.18 0.91 -20.32
CA LYS A 227 -1.80 2.32 -20.29
C LYS A 227 -1.31 2.71 -18.89
N ILE A 228 -0.41 3.71 -18.85
CA ILE A 228 0.16 4.23 -17.61
C ILE A 228 -0.02 5.74 -17.61
N PHE A 229 -0.65 6.25 -16.56
CA PHE A 229 -0.80 7.69 -16.37
C PHE A 229 0.23 8.16 -15.35
N THR A 230 1.04 9.16 -15.71
CA THR A 230 2.06 9.73 -14.83
C THR A 230 1.80 11.20 -14.58
N THR A 231 2.16 11.65 -13.38
CA THR A 231 2.26 13.08 -13.05
C THR A 231 3.68 13.40 -12.60
N GLY A 232 4.15 14.57 -12.93
CA GLY A 232 5.50 15.01 -12.61
C GLY A 232 5.74 16.48 -12.94
N PHE A 233 6.98 16.82 -13.16
CA PHE A 233 7.40 18.19 -13.37
C PHE A 233 8.27 18.35 -14.62
N SER A 234 8.10 19.46 -15.34
CA SER A 234 8.99 19.87 -16.42
C SER A 234 10.34 20.35 -15.87
N ARG A 235 11.32 20.57 -16.76
CA ARG A 235 12.59 21.22 -16.38
C ARG A 235 12.40 22.61 -15.77
N MET A 236 11.32 23.30 -16.15
CA MET A 236 10.94 24.62 -15.64
C MET A 236 10.13 24.52 -14.33
N SER A 237 10.00 23.32 -13.77
CA SER A 237 9.20 23.03 -12.56
C SER A 237 7.69 23.23 -12.72
N GLU A 238 7.19 23.19 -13.94
CA GLU A 238 5.76 23.16 -14.24
C GLU A 238 5.22 21.76 -14.02
N ARG A 239 4.03 21.65 -13.43
CA ARG A 239 3.39 20.34 -13.25
C ARG A 239 2.84 19.84 -14.58
N GLN A 240 3.11 18.55 -14.86
CA GLN A 240 2.70 17.89 -16.09
C GLN A 240 2.01 16.56 -15.76
N TYR A 241 1.16 16.13 -16.69
CA TYR A 241 0.79 14.72 -16.78
C TYR A 241 1.25 14.13 -18.11
N ALA A 242 1.41 12.81 -18.16
CA ALA A 242 1.64 12.09 -19.39
C ALA A 242 0.89 10.75 -19.37
N LEU A 243 0.51 10.31 -20.57
CA LEU A 243 -0.07 8.98 -20.82
C LEU A 243 0.90 8.17 -21.66
N TRP A 244 1.17 6.95 -21.25
CA TRP A 244 2.11 6.03 -21.89
C TRP A 244 1.41 4.74 -22.28
N ASP A 245 1.92 4.08 -23.32
CA ASP A 245 1.56 2.70 -23.64
C ASP A 245 2.68 1.78 -23.12
N GLU A 246 2.33 0.75 -22.34
CA GLU A 246 3.32 -0.19 -21.80
C GLU A 246 4.10 -0.94 -22.89
N LYS A 247 3.54 -1.04 -24.10
CA LYS A 247 4.15 -1.72 -25.24
C LYS A 247 5.25 -0.89 -25.93
N ASP A 248 5.16 0.44 -25.80
CA ASP A 248 6.12 1.38 -26.39
C ASP A 248 6.31 2.59 -25.48
N LEU A 249 7.33 2.53 -24.63
CA LEU A 249 7.72 3.61 -23.74
C LEU A 249 8.66 4.64 -24.40
N SER A 250 8.98 4.51 -25.70
CA SER A 250 9.92 5.43 -26.36
C SER A 250 9.44 6.89 -26.35
N LYS A 251 8.13 7.10 -26.36
CA LYS A 251 7.48 8.42 -26.26
C LYS A 251 6.11 8.30 -25.59
N PRO A 252 5.67 9.34 -24.88
CA PRO A 252 4.30 9.38 -24.34
C PRO A 252 3.28 9.52 -25.47
N LEU A 253 2.10 8.94 -25.31
CA LEU A 253 0.93 9.18 -26.16
C LEU A 253 0.47 10.64 -26.08
N VAL A 254 0.49 11.17 -24.85
CA VAL A 254 0.16 12.57 -24.51
C VAL A 254 1.08 13.01 -23.39
N MET A 255 1.54 14.27 -23.46
CA MET A 255 2.19 14.96 -22.37
C MET A 255 1.74 16.42 -22.38
N GLU A 256 1.14 16.87 -21.29
CA GLU A 256 0.60 18.23 -21.19
C GLU A 256 0.97 18.87 -19.87
N GLU A 257 1.16 20.19 -19.91
CA GLU A 257 1.37 21.03 -18.73
C GLU A 257 0.04 21.36 -18.05
N ILE A 258 0.02 21.34 -16.72
CA ILE A 258 -1.17 21.60 -15.92
C ILE A 258 -1.12 23.02 -15.35
N ASP A 259 -0.06 23.35 -14.64
CA ASP A 259 0.17 24.62 -13.97
C ASP A 259 1.59 24.74 -13.38
N ASN A 260 1.89 25.85 -12.69
CA ASN A 260 3.19 26.17 -12.10
C ASN A 260 3.23 25.97 -10.57
N SER A 261 2.30 25.22 -9.99
CA SER A 261 2.29 24.94 -8.55
C SER A 261 3.42 23.98 -8.15
N ASN A 262 3.69 23.88 -6.84
CA ASN A 262 4.87 23.17 -6.34
C ASN A 262 4.57 21.79 -5.72
N GLY A 263 3.31 21.49 -5.43
CA GLY A 263 2.92 20.24 -4.76
C GLY A 263 2.90 19.05 -5.71
N VAL A 264 3.32 17.90 -5.20
CA VAL A 264 3.18 16.61 -5.90
C VAL A 264 1.71 16.35 -6.19
N ILE A 265 1.39 15.84 -7.37
CA ILE A 265 0.03 15.49 -7.77
C ILE A 265 -0.15 13.99 -7.63
N PHE A 266 -1.13 13.58 -6.83
CA PHE A 266 -1.57 12.19 -6.72
C PHE A 266 -2.68 11.91 -7.73
N PRO A 267 -2.47 10.98 -8.68
CA PRO A 267 -3.50 10.52 -9.61
C PRO A 267 -4.35 9.43 -8.94
N PHE A 268 -5.67 9.57 -8.99
CA PHE A 268 -6.64 8.54 -8.59
C PHE A 268 -7.40 8.09 -9.82
N TYR A 269 -7.37 6.80 -10.10
CA TYR A 269 -7.98 6.22 -11.27
C TYR A 269 -9.23 5.41 -10.92
N ASP A 270 -10.31 5.67 -11.64
CA ASP A 270 -11.52 4.88 -11.63
C ASP A 270 -11.56 3.99 -12.88
N ALA A 271 -11.28 2.71 -12.68
CA ALA A 271 -11.22 1.73 -13.76
C ALA A 271 -12.57 1.45 -14.44
N ASP A 272 -13.68 1.75 -13.77
CA ASP A 272 -15.03 1.49 -14.27
C ASP A 272 -15.53 2.59 -15.21
N THR A 273 -15.05 3.81 -15.01
CA THR A 273 -15.44 4.99 -15.80
C THR A 273 -14.30 5.55 -16.63
N SER A 274 -13.09 5.00 -16.53
CA SER A 274 -11.87 5.50 -17.16
C SER A 274 -11.56 6.98 -16.81
N MET A 275 -11.95 7.39 -15.60
CA MET A 275 -11.70 8.73 -15.11
C MET A 275 -10.42 8.78 -14.26
N VAL A 276 -9.63 9.83 -14.44
CA VAL A 276 -8.47 10.15 -13.62
C VAL A 276 -8.72 11.47 -12.90
N TYR A 277 -8.56 11.45 -11.57
CA TYR A 277 -8.66 12.61 -10.70
C TYR A 277 -7.27 13.02 -10.24
N LEU A 278 -6.91 14.27 -10.39
CA LEU A 278 -5.61 14.82 -10.03
C LEU A 278 -5.74 15.71 -8.79
N CYS A 279 -5.10 15.27 -7.71
CA CYS A 279 -5.15 15.92 -6.40
C CYS A 279 -3.73 16.32 -5.97
N GLY A 280 -3.42 17.63 -6.02
CA GLY A 280 -2.10 18.13 -5.62
C GLY A 280 -1.98 18.32 -4.10
N LYS A 281 -0.84 17.97 -3.53
CA LYS A 281 -0.50 18.25 -2.13
C LYS A 281 -0.40 19.76 -1.93
N GLY A 282 -1.20 20.31 -1.03
CA GLY A 282 -1.29 21.75 -0.79
C GLY A 282 -2.17 22.51 -1.79
N ASP A 283 -2.85 21.83 -2.72
CA ASP A 283 -3.80 22.44 -3.63
C ASP A 283 -5.17 22.58 -2.98
N SER A 284 -5.95 23.55 -3.48
CA SER A 284 -7.39 23.66 -3.19
C SER A 284 -8.29 23.04 -4.27
N LEU A 285 -7.68 22.38 -5.26
CA LEU A 285 -8.32 21.87 -6.46
C LEU A 285 -8.30 20.35 -6.52
N ILE A 286 -9.31 19.77 -7.20
CA ILE A 286 -9.33 18.41 -7.75
C ILE A 286 -9.70 18.55 -9.22
N ARG A 287 -8.77 18.25 -10.14
CA ARG A 287 -9.02 18.22 -11.57
C ARG A 287 -9.41 16.82 -11.99
N TYR A 288 -10.28 16.68 -12.96
CA TYR A 288 -10.65 15.36 -13.46
C TYR A 288 -10.74 15.33 -14.99
N TYR A 289 -10.32 14.18 -15.49
CA TYR A 289 -10.13 13.88 -16.89
C TYR A 289 -10.78 12.53 -17.22
N GLU A 290 -11.23 12.37 -18.45
CA GLU A 290 -11.64 11.07 -19.00
C GLU A 290 -10.57 10.59 -19.96
N VAL A 291 -10.13 9.33 -19.77
CA VAL A 291 -9.16 8.68 -20.64
C VAL A 291 -9.90 7.81 -21.65
N THR A 292 -9.48 7.85 -22.91
CA THR A 292 -10.08 7.10 -24.02
C THR A 292 -9.02 6.39 -24.82
N GLU A 293 -9.46 5.46 -25.67
CA GLU A 293 -8.56 4.71 -26.56
C GLU A 293 -8.08 5.51 -27.75
N ASP A 294 -8.91 6.48 -28.21
CA ASP A 294 -8.63 7.29 -29.38
C ASP A 294 -8.01 8.64 -29.02
N ALA A 295 -7.13 9.14 -29.90
CA ALA A 295 -6.54 10.47 -29.75
C ALA A 295 -7.63 11.56 -29.66
N PRO A 296 -7.44 12.57 -28.79
CA PRO A 296 -6.24 12.92 -28.01
C PRO A 296 -6.04 12.14 -26.70
N TYR A 297 -6.72 11.05 -26.47
CA TYR A 297 -6.64 10.10 -25.35
C TYR A 297 -7.07 10.64 -23.99
N VAL A 298 -6.67 11.86 -23.60
CA VAL A 298 -6.97 12.45 -22.30
C VAL A 298 -7.82 13.70 -22.51
N HIS A 299 -9.01 13.70 -21.91
CA HIS A 299 -9.98 14.77 -22.08
C HIS A 299 -10.24 15.47 -20.74
N TYR A 300 -9.87 16.73 -20.64
CA TYR A 300 -10.25 17.54 -19.48
C TYR A 300 -11.78 17.65 -19.40
N LEU A 301 -12.35 17.33 -18.24
CA LEU A 301 -13.78 17.45 -17.99
C LEU A 301 -14.10 18.72 -17.21
N ASN A 302 -13.57 18.83 -16.00
CA ASN A 302 -13.83 19.98 -15.11
C ASN A 302 -12.86 19.95 -13.92
N LEU A 303 -13.05 20.85 -12.97
CA LEU A 303 -12.37 20.90 -11.69
C LEU A 303 -13.36 21.17 -10.55
N TYR A 304 -13.05 20.63 -9.38
CA TYR A 304 -13.60 21.08 -8.11
C TYR A 304 -12.62 22.04 -7.46
N GLN A 305 -13.10 23.15 -6.91
CA GLN A 305 -12.29 24.15 -6.21
C GLN A 305 -12.92 24.47 -4.86
N SER A 306 -12.10 24.51 -3.80
CA SER A 306 -12.47 24.95 -2.46
C SER A 306 -11.62 26.15 -2.03
N SER A 307 -11.95 26.76 -0.88
CA SER A 307 -11.17 27.86 -0.29
C SER A 307 -9.86 27.39 0.35
N ASP A 308 -9.86 26.17 0.89
CA ASP A 308 -8.80 25.67 1.75
C ASP A 308 -7.92 24.64 1.04
N PRO A 309 -6.58 24.73 1.18
CA PRO A 309 -5.67 23.76 0.61
C PRO A 309 -5.75 22.42 1.37
N GLN A 310 -5.62 21.33 0.61
CA GLN A 310 -5.59 19.99 1.16
C GLN A 310 -4.22 19.62 1.72
N ARG A 311 -4.21 19.09 2.93
CA ARG A 311 -3.05 18.49 3.56
C ARG A 311 -2.84 17.04 3.12
N GLY A 312 -3.95 16.32 2.99
CA GLY A 312 -4.05 14.94 2.55
C GLY A 312 -5.39 14.68 1.91
N ILE A 313 -5.54 13.51 1.28
CA ILE A 313 -6.76 13.18 0.56
C ILE A 313 -6.96 11.68 0.49
N GLY A 314 -8.17 11.21 0.80
CA GLY A 314 -8.59 9.82 0.64
C GLY A 314 -9.61 9.68 -0.48
N TYR A 315 -9.61 8.53 -1.13
CA TYR A 315 -10.54 8.19 -2.22
C TYR A 315 -11.34 6.96 -1.84
N MET A 316 -12.69 7.05 -1.94
CA MET A 316 -13.59 5.95 -1.63
C MET A 316 -13.62 4.96 -2.79
N PRO A 317 -13.41 3.65 -2.55
CA PRO A 317 -13.64 2.63 -3.58
C PRO A 317 -15.08 2.64 -4.07
N LYS A 318 -15.29 2.25 -5.33
CA LYS A 318 -16.61 2.27 -5.98
C LYS A 318 -17.70 1.57 -5.15
N ARG A 319 -17.35 0.51 -4.44
CA ARG A 319 -18.25 -0.25 -3.54
C ARG A 319 -18.90 0.59 -2.42
N GLY A 320 -18.23 1.68 -1.99
CA GLY A 320 -18.70 2.54 -0.91
C GLY A 320 -19.51 3.75 -1.35
N LEU A 321 -19.79 3.90 -2.65
CA LEU A 321 -20.51 5.06 -3.21
C LEU A 321 -22.02 4.91 -3.11
N ASN A 322 -22.71 6.05 -3.07
CA ASN A 322 -24.15 6.09 -3.09
C ASN A 322 -24.68 6.10 -4.55
N VAL A 323 -24.96 4.90 -5.05
CA VAL A 323 -25.44 4.71 -6.43
C VAL A 323 -26.81 5.36 -6.68
N ASN A 324 -27.65 5.46 -5.64
CA ASN A 324 -28.97 6.09 -5.75
C ASN A 324 -28.89 7.62 -5.95
N ALA A 325 -27.79 8.23 -5.50
CA ALA A 325 -27.50 9.65 -5.71
C ALA A 325 -26.69 9.89 -6.99
N CYS A 326 -26.49 8.91 -7.84
CA CYS A 326 -25.61 8.96 -9.02
C CYS A 326 -24.19 9.43 -8.68
N GLU A 327 -23.68 9.03 -7.52
CA GLU A 327 -22.34 9.35 -7.05
C GLU A 327 -21.32 8.42 -7.73
N ILE A 328 -20.36 9.00 -8.45
CA ILE A 328 -19.33 8.24 -9.18
C ILE A 328 -17.96 8.24 -8.52
N ALA A 329 -17.70 9.19 -7.62
CA ALA A 329 -16.49 9.29 -6.82
C ALA A 329 -16.77 10.01 -5.51
N ARG A 330 -15.97 9.74 -4.47
CA ARG A 330 -16.02 10.47 -3.19
C ARG A 330 -14.61 10.66 -2.65
N PHE A 331 -14.29 11.91 -2.33
CA PHE A 331 -13.03 12.28 -1.72
C PHE A 331 -13.21 12.70 -0.26
N TYR A 332 -12.19 12.38 0.53
CA TYR A 332 -12.04 12.77 1.92
C TYR A 332 -10.84 13.70 2.01
N LYS A 333 -11.10 15.00 2.02
CA LYS A 333 -10.08 16.04 1.94
C LYS A 333 -9.70 16.52 3.35
N LEU A 334 -8.45 16.32 3.72
CA LEU A 334 -7.91 16.74 5.00
C LEU A 334 -7.44 18.20 4.92
N LEU A 335 -7.94 19.04 5.79
CA LEU A 335 -7.59 20.46 5.88
C LEU A 335 -6.68 20.73 7.09
N ASN A 336 -5.80 21.71 6.99
CA ASN A 336 -4.93 22.12 8.10
C ASN A 336 -5.70 22.56 9.36
N SER A 337 -6.97 22.95 9.22
CA SER A 337 -7.89 23.27 10.34
C SER A 337 -8.28 22.05 11.19
N GLY A 338 -7.97 20.84 10.74
CA GLY A 338 -8.40 19.59 11.39
C GLY A 338 -9.76 19.09 10.91
N LEU A 339 -10.32 19.65 9.85
CA LEU A 339 -11.53 19.17 9.19
C LEU A 339 -11.14 18.13 8.12
N CYS A 340 -11.83 17.00 8.09
CA CYS A 340 -11.88 16.08 6.98
C CYS A 340 -13.19 16.31 6.22
N GLU A 341 -13.10 17.06 5.13
CA GLU A 341 -14.24 17.42 4.28
C GLU A 341 -14.58 16.27 3.35
N ILE A 342 -15.85 15.88 3.28
CA ILE A 342 -16.35 14.82 2.41
C ILE A 342 -16.95 15.44 1.16
N ILE A 343 -16.44 15.05 -0.01
CA ILE A 343 -16.80 15.63 -1.30
C ILE A 343 -17.28 14.53 -2.24
N PRO A 344 -18.59 14.24 -2.29
CA PRO A 344 -19.17 13.40 -3.34
C PRO A 344 -19.15 14.10 -4.70
N PHE A 345 -18.81 13.34 -5.73
CA PHE A 345 -18.90 13.74 -7.13
C PHE A 345 -20.09 13.03 -7.77
N THR A 346 -21.04 13.77 -8.26
CA THR A 346 -22.30 13.25 -8.78
C THR A 346 -22.52 13.62 -10.23
N VAL A 347 -23.22 12.74 -10.95
CA VAL A 347 -23.74 13.01 -12.30
C VAL A 347 -25.19 13.41 -12.16
N PRO A 348 -25.60 14.60 -12.62
CA PRO A 348 -27.00 15.01 -12.55
C PRO A 348 -27.86 14.11 -13.46
N ARG A 349 -28.80 13.43 -12.87
CA ARG A 349 -29.79 12.58 -13.56
C ARG A 349 -31.19 12.97 -13.09
N LYS A 350 -32.17 12.87 -14.00
CA LYS A 350 -33.58 13.13 -13.70
C LYS A 350 -34.31 11.88 -13.18
N SER A 351 -33.79 10.71 -13.51
CA SER A 351 -34.37 9.41 -13.09
C SER A 351 -33.83 9.01 -11.74
N GLU A 352 -34.70 8.50 -10.87
CA GLU A 352 -34.35 7.88 -9.58
C GLU A 352 -34.01 6.38 -9.72
N LEU A 353 -34.13 5.83 -10.92
CA LEU A 353 -33.78 4.44 -11.19
C LEU A 353 -32.26 4.28 -11.25
N PHE A 354 -31.79 3.07 -10.96
CA PHE A 354 -30.39 2.72 -11.10
C PHE A 354 -29.90 3.01 -12.53
N GLN A 355 -28.72 3.61 -12.64
CA GLN A 355 -28.14 4.08 -13.90
C GLN A 355 -27.06 3.09 -14.37
N ASP A 356 -27.44 2.05 -15.10
CA ASP A 356 -26.50 1.01 -15.59
C ASP A 356 -25.33 1.59 -16.38
N ASP A 357 -25.53 2.72 -17.06
CA ASP A 357 -24.49 3.39 -17.85
C ASP A 357 -23.41 4.06 -16.99
N LEU A 358 -23.70 4.38 -15.73
CA LEU A 358 -22.74 4.96 -14.78
C LEU A 358 -22.03 3.90 -13.94
N TYR A 359 -22.66 2.76 -13.74
CA TYR A 359 -22.19 1.72 -12.83
C TYR A 359 -22.10 0.36 -13.54
N PRO A 360 -21.07 0.16 -14.40
CA PRO A 360 -20.72 -1.18 -14.82
C PRO A 360 -20.32 -2.01 -13.60
N ASP A 361 -20.24 -3.33 -13.76
CA ASP A 361 -19.74 -4.20 -12.72
C ASP A 361 -18.35 -3.76 -12.27
N THR A 362 -18.15 -3.69 -10.95
CA THR A 362 -16.93 -3.19 -10.31
C THR A 362 -16.19 -4.30 -9.57
N ALA A 363 -14.91 -4.09 -9.33
CA ALA A 363 -14.10 -5.01 -8.53
C ALA A 363 -14.70 -5.21 -7.14
N GLY A 364 -15.03 -6.47 -6.83
CA GLY A 364 -15.57 -6.89 -5.55
C GLY A 364 -14.50 -7.03 -4.48
N ASP A 365 -14.91 -7.56 -3.33
CA ASP A 365 -14.06 -7.82 -2.18
C ASP A 365 -13.64 -9.29 -2.03
N ILE A 366 -13.93 -10.11 -3.03
CA ILE A 366 -13.54 -11.52 -3.07
C ILE A 366 -12.21 -11.62 -3.82
N PRO A 367 -11.15 -12.17 -3.22
CA PRO A 367 -9.90 -12.38 -3.93
C PRO A 367 -10.08 -13.41 -5.04
N ALA A 368 -9.51 -13.15 -6.20
CA ALA A 368 -9.66 -14.01 -7.38
C ALA A 368 -8.64 -15.18 -7.37
N ILE A 369 -7.55 -15.04 -6.62
CA ILE A 369 -6.45 -16.02 -6.61
C ILE A 369 -5.77 -16.02 -5.24
N SER A 370 -5.12 -17.14 -4.87
CA SER A 370 -4.29 -17.22 -3.66
C SER A 370 -2.90 -16.58 -3.89
N ALA A 371 -2.18 -16.29 -2.79
CA ALA A 371 -0.81 -15.80 -2.87
C ALA A 371 0.13 -16.78 -3.56
N GLU A 372 -0.03 -18.08 -3.26
CA GLU A 372 0.78 -19.17 -3.78
C GLU A 372 0.58 -19.35 -5.28
N ASP A 373 -0.69 -19.37 -5.73
CA ASP A 373 -1.03 -19.50 -7.15
C ASP A 373 -0.55 -18.28 -7.95
N TRP A 374 -0.71 -17.07 -7.38
CA TRP A 374 -0.21 -15.86 -8.02
C TRP A 374 1.33 -15.90 -8.14
N HIS A 375 2.04 -16.25 -7.08
CA HIS A 375 3.50 -16.34 -7.09
C HIS A 375 3.99 -17.45 -8.04
N ALA A 376 3.24 -18.54 -8.20
CA ALA A 376 3.49 -19.60 -9.16
C ALA A 376 3.26 -19.20 -10.64
N GLY A 377 2.88 -17.93 -10.91
CA GLY A 377 2.73 -17.39 -12.27
C GLY A 377 1.32 -17.34 -12.82
N LYS A 378 0.28 -17.75 -12.05
CA LYS A 378 -1.10 -17.64 -12.50
C LYS A 378 -1.60 -16.20 -12.41
N ASN A 379 -2.39 -15.78 -13.38
CA ASN A 379 -3.07 -14.49 -13.40
C ASN A 379 -4.58 -14.68 -13.25
N ALA A 380 -5.21 -13.75 -12.55
CA ALA A 380 -6.66 -13.70 -12.45
C ALA A 380 -7.13 -12.24 -12.44
N GLU A 381 -8.16 -11.95 -13.22
CA GLU A 381 -8.84 -10.65 -13.20
C GLU A 381 -9.66 -10.52 -11.91
N PRO A 382 -9.94 -9.28 -11.43
CA PRO A 382 -10.79 -9.07 -10.28
C PRO A 382 -12.17 -9.72 -10.47
N ILE A 383 -12.71 -10.31 -9.41
CA ILE A 383 -14.11 -10.80 -9.41
C ILE A 383 -15.01 -9.57 -9.35
N LEU A 384 -15.83 -9.41 -10.37
CA LEU A 384 -16.71 -8.26 -10.50
C LEU A 384 -18.05 -8.50 -9.79
N ILE A 385 -18.61 -7.43 -9.24
CA ILE A 385 -19.91 -7.39 -8.59
C ILE A 385 -20.76 -6.27 -9.17
N SER A 386 -22.09 -6.48 -9.24
CA SER A 386 -23.05 -5.44 -9.57
C SER A 386 -23.35 -4.58 -8.35
N LEU A 387 -23.46 -3.28 -8.53
CA LEU A 387 -23.89 -2.34 -7.49
C LEU A 387 -25.41 -2.05 -7.51
N LYS A 388 -26.17 -2.72 -8.35
CA LYS A 388 -27.62 -2.48 -8.53
C LYS A 388 -28.42 -2.59 -7.23
N ASP A 389 -28.09 -3.59 -6.42
CA ASP A 389 -28.75 -3.83 -5.12
C ASP A 389 -27.99 -3.19 -3.93
N GLY A 390 -27.00 -2.33 -4.24
CA GLY A 390 -26.07 -1.78 -3.27
C GLY A 390 -25.03 -2.81 -2.78
N TYR A 391 -23.90 -2.32 -2.31
CA TYR A 391 -22.87 -3.18 -1.70
C TYR A 391 -23.19 -3.40 -0.21
N LYS A 392 -23.17 -4.67 0.20
CA LYS A 392 -23.29 -5.06 1.60
C LYS A 392 -21.96 -5.67 2.06
N THR A 393 -21.34 -5.05 3.03
CA THR A 393 -20.13 -5.61 3.66
C THR A 393 -20.47 -6.94 4.33
N VAL A 394 -19.76 -8.00 3.96
CA VAL A 394 -19.88 -9.32 4.61
C VAL A 394 -18.75 -9.42 5.65
N LYS A 395 -19.08 -9.92 6.84
CA LYS A 395 -18.05 -10.19 7.85
C LYS A 395 -17.13 -11.31 7.34
N LYS A 396 -15.84 -11.02 7.23
CA LYS A 396 -14.83 -12.00 6.80
C LYS A 396 -14.01 -12.46 7.99
N GLU A 397 -13.41 -13.64 7.87
CA GLU A 397 -12.43 -14.09 8.85
C GLU A 397 -11.19 -13.21 8.78
N GLY A 398 -10.63 -12.85 9.94
CA GLY A 398 -9.36 -12.13 10.03
C GLY A 398 -8.18 -12.96 9.50
N ILE A 399 -7.04 -12.33 9.32
CA ILE A 399 -5.82 -13.02 8.88
C ILE A 399 -5.35 -13.94 10.00
N LYS A 400 -5.38 -15.25 9.76
CA LYS A 400 -4.80 -16.26 10.66
C LYS A 400 -3.30 -16.33 10.40
N ALA A 401 -2.52 -15.43 11.02
CA ALA A 401 -1.08 -15.46 10.91
C ALA A 401 -0.53 -16.72 11.61
N VAL A 402 0.25 -17.52 10.91
CA VAL A 402 0.98 -18.63 11.50
C VAL A 402 2.16 -18.05 12.30
N LYS A 403 2.01 -17.95 13.62
CA LYS A 403 3.14 -17.54 14.48
C LYS A 403 4.24 -18.57 14.35
N LYS A 404 5.45 -18.15 14.00
CA LYS A 404 6.65 -19.01 13.90
C LYS A 404 6.90 -19.86 15.16
N SER A 405 6.39 -19.45 16.35
CA SER A 405 6.45 -20.25 17.59
C SER A 405 5.66 -21.57 17.51
N ASP A 406 4.59 -21.63 16.72
CA ASP A 406 3.71 -22.82 16.67
C ASP A 406 4.23 -23.89 15.68
N ALA A 407 5.09 -23.50 14.74
CA ALA A 407 5.73 -24.43 13.81
C ALA A 407 6.84 -25.25 14.47
N LEU A 408 7.50 -24.71 15.51
CA LEU A 408 8.55 -25.41 16.26
C LEU A 408 8.01 -26.43 17.30
N THR A 409 6.73 -26.27 17.71
CA THR A 409 6.10 -27.15 18.71
C THR A 409 5.43 -28.38 18.10
N LYS A 410 5.36 -28.49 16.77
CA LYS A 410 4.75 -29.66 16.07
C LYS A 410 5.75 -30.65 15.49
N MET A 411 7.01 -30.68 15.93
CA MET A 411 7.89 -31.79 15.61
C MET A 411 7.53 -32.99 16.47
N PRO A 412 7.21 -34.16 15.90
CA PRO A 412 6.92 -35.34 16.67
C PRO A 412 8.18 -35.81 17.40
N THR A 413 8.17 -35.73 18.72
CA THR A 413 9.20 -36.33 19.57
C THR A 413 9.14 -37.85 19.40
N LYS A 414 10.09 -38.41 18.67
CA LYS A 414 10.37 -39.88 18.71
C LYS A 414 10.83 -40.25 20.13
N LYS A 415 10.01 -41.02 20.82
CA LYS A 415 10.41 -41.71 22.06
C LYS A 415 11.54 -42.69 21.74
N PRO A 416 12.57 -42.81 22.58
CA PRO A 416 13.59 -43.84 22.42
C PRO A 416 13.00 -45.22 22.73
N ALA A 417 13.10 -46.13 21.77
CA ALA A 417 12.77 -47.53 21.98
C ALA A 417 13.92 -48.23 22.72
N SER A 418 13.57 -48.83 23.84
CA SER A 418 14.44 -49.71 24.64
C SER A 418 14.79 -51.00 23.87
N SER A 419 16.07 -51.31 23.87
CA SER A 419 16.64 -52.57 23.38
C SER A 419 16.22 -53.74 24.24
N THR A 420 15.71 -54.80 23.62
CA THR A 420 15.81 -56.16 24.16
C THR A 420 16.15 -57.12 23.01
N THR A 421 17.29 -57.76 23.16
CA THR A 421 17.85 -58.88 22.38
C THR A 421 17.06 -60.13 22.57
N THR A 422 16.76 -60.86 21.50
CA THR A 422 16.83 -62.36 21.48
C THR A 422 16.95 -62.85 20.03
N HIS A 423 17.85 -63.78 19.87
CA HIS A 423 18.19 -64.58 18.69
C HIS A 423 17.01 -65.42 18.18
N ASP A 424 16.87 -65.73 16.90
CA ASP A 424 17.29 -66.98 16.29
C ASP A 424 16.84 -67.14 14.83
N HIS A 425 17.71 -67.70 14.01
CA HIS A 425 17.68 -68.52 12.80
C HIS A 425 16.52 -68.49 11.77
N GLY A 426 16.92 -68.43 10.48
CA GLY A 426 16.41 -69.37 9.45
C GLY A 426 16.09 -68.76 8.11
N GLU A 427 17.00 -68.78 7.17
CA GLU A 427 17.00 -69.31 5.78
C GLU A 427 15.94 -68.86 4.78
N GLU A 428 16.52 -68.36 3.68
CA GLU A 428 16.35 -68.68 2.23
C GLU A 428 15.25 -68.04 1.40
N ALA A 429 15.73 -67.32 0.42
CA ALA A 429 15.63 -67.44 -1.06
C ALA A 429 14.42 -66.83 -1.80
N SER A 430 14.72 -65.96 -2.68
CA SER A 430 14.67 -65.91 -4.15
C SER A 430 13.83 -64.80 -4.75
N GLU A 431 14.52 -64.04 -5.59
CA GLU A 431 14.20 -63.52 -6.94
C GLU A 431 12.84 -62.82 -7.15
N ALA A 432 12.69 -61.67 -7.74
CA ALA A 432 13.33 -60.99 -8.87
C ALA A 432 12.62 -59.67 -9.19
N ALA A 433 13.40 -58.76 -9.76
CA ALA A 433 13.05 -57.76 -10.81
C ALA A 433 12.35 -56.45 -10.47
N SER A 434 13.15 -55.39 -10.47
CA SER A 434 13.14 -54.18 -11.29
C SER A 434 12.01 -53.18 -11.16
N SER A 435 12.34 -52.00 -10.68
CA SER A 435 12.27 -50.72 -11.37
C SER A 435 12.81 -49.62 -10.46
N GLY A 436 13.61 -48.72 -11.00
CA GLY A 436 14.51 -47.81 -10.34
C GLY A 436 13.88 -46.64 -9.55
N PRO A 437 14.68 -46.01 -8.71
CA PRO A 437 14.22 -45.03 -7.77
C PRO A 437 14.32 -43.62 -8.31
N ALA A 438 13.29 -42.84 -8.02
CA ALA A 438 13.32 -41.37 -8.12
C ALA A 438 14.24 -40.82 -7.01
N HIS A 439 15.22 -40.01 -7.42
CA HIS A 439 16.10 -39.27 -6.53
C HIS A 439 15.29 -38.17 -5.80
N GLN A 440 15.19 -38.30 -4.49
CA GLN A 440 14.95 -37.19 -3.59
C GLN A 440 16.30 -36.60 -3.17
N PRO A 441 16.48 -35.26 -3.17
CA PRO A 441 17.71 -34.65 -2.65
C PRO A 441 17.76 -34.81 -1.15
N GLY A 442 18.76 -35.56 -0.69
CA GLY A 442 19.04 -35.75 0.72
C GLY A 442 19.45 -34.43 1.38
N PHE A 443 18.78 -34.14 2.47
CA PHE A 443 19.11 -33.01 3.35
C PHE A 443 20.47 -33.29 4.02
N ASP A 444 21.50 -32.52 3.66
CA ASP A 444 22.83 -32.64 4.24
C ASP A 444 22.88 -32.02 5.64
N SER A 445 22.59 -32.81 6.64
CA SER A 445 22.59 -32.39 8.04
C SER A 445 23.98 -31.93 8.54
N GLN A 446 25.06 -32.35 7.88
CA GLN A 446 26.42 -31.93 8.23
C GLN A 446 26.71 -30.50 7.74
N ALA A 447 26.29 -30.17 6.55
CA ALA A 447 26.41 -28.81 6.02
C ALA A 447 25.63 -27.78 6.89
N LEU A 448 24.42 -28.16 7.33
CA LEU A 448 23.60 -27.32 8.22
C LEU A 448 24.26 -27.10 9.59
N LEU A 449 24.88 -28.16 10.17
CA LEU A 449 25.60 -28.04 11.43
C LEU A 449 26.84 -27.15 11.32
N GLU A 450 27.50 -27.15 10.16
CA GLU A 450 28.67 -26.32 9.90
C GLU A 450 28.27 -24.84 9.75
N ASP A 451 27.14 -24.56 9.08
CA ASP A 451 26.60 -23.21 8.96
C ASP A 451 26.11 -22.69 10.32
N ILE A 452 25.49 -23.49 11.15
CA ILE A 452 25.13 -23.12 12.54
C ILE A 452 26.40 -22.80 13.36
N ARG A 453 27.50 -23.52 13.17
CA ARG A 453 28.78 -23.19 13.83
C ARG A 453 29.34 -21.85 13.35
N LYS A 454 29.32 -21.58 12.04
CA LYS A 454 29.75 -20.31 11.46
C LYS A 454 28.91 -19.12 11.99
N LEU A 455 27.59 -19.28 12.01
CA LEU A 455 26.69 -18.27 12.56
C LEU A 455 26.95 -17.98 14.03
N LYS A 456 27.17 -18.98 14.86
CA LYS A 456 27.56 -18.84 16.30
C LYS A 456 28.85 -18.05 16.47
N LEU A 457 29.83 -18.25 15.58
CA LEU A 457 31.08 -17.47 15.61
C LEU A 457 30.87 -16.00 15.24
N ILE A 458 30.02 -15.74 14.25
CA ILE A 458 29.66 -14.38 13.82
C ILE A 458 28.91 -13.65 14.94
N VAL A 459 27.93 -14.27 15.57
CA VAL A 459 27.19 -13.70 16.70
C VAL A 459 28.15 -13.33 17.84
N LYS A 460 29.06 -14.23 18.21
CA LYS A 460 30.03 -13.98 19.28
C LYS A 460 31.01 -12.86 18.93
N ALA A 461 31.35 -12.68 17.66
CA ALA A 461 32.17 -11.55 17.20
C ALA A 461 31.41 -10.20 17.31
N HIS A 462 30.12 -10.21 16.97
CA HIS A 462 29.27 -9.03 17.10
C HIS A 462 29.04 -8.65 18.56
N GLU A 463 28.79 -9.59 19.45
CA GLU A 463 28.68 -9.33 20.91
C GLU A 463 29.93 -8.66 21.47
N ARG A 464 31.13 -9.10 21.08
CA ARG A 464 32.39 -8.45 21.48
C ARG A 464 32.51 -7.03 20.96
N ARG A 465 32.04 -6.79 19.71
CA ARG A 465 32.08 -5.45 19.10
C ARG A 465 31.08 -4.50 19.75
N ILE A 466 29.89 -4.99 20.09
CA ILE A 466 28.86 -4.24 20.83
C ILE A 466 29.44 -3.81 22.19
N LYS A 467 30.01 -4.76 22.96
CA LYS A 467 30.62 -4.45 24.25
C LYS A 467 31.75 -3.40 24.14
N THR A 468 32.58 -3.49 23.09
CA THR A 468 33.64 -2.48 22.86
C THR A 468 33.09 -1.10 22.52
N LEU A 469 31.93 -1.03 21.85
CA LEU A 469 31.25 0.23 21.54
C LEU A 469 30.57 0.82 22.78
N GLU A 470 29.97 -0.01 23.62
CA GLU A 470 29.37 0.38 24.91
C GLU A 470 30.44 0.93 25.86
N ASP A 471 31.62 0.26 25.96
CA ASP A 471 32.74 0.73 26.74
C ASP A 471 33.27 2.07 26.25
N LYS A 472 33.31 2.29 24.93
CA LYS A 472 33.70 3.60 24.35
C LYS A 472 32.66 4.70 24.60
N LEU A 473 31.37 4.35 24.49
CA LEU A 473 30.27 5.29 24.75
C LEU A 473 30.33 5.78 26.20
N SER A 474 30.50 4.86 27.14
CA SER A 474 30.66 5.18 28.57
C SER A 474 31.89 6.08 28.85
N GLN A 475 32.99 5.91 28.08
CA GLN A 475 34.17 6.80 28.19
C GLN A 475 33.89 8.20 27.61
N TYR A 476 33.09 8.30 26.56
CA TYR A 476 32.67 9.60 26.00
C TYR A 476 31.72 10.34 26.96
N GLU A 477 30.77 9.64 27.57
CA GLU A 477 29.86 10.22 28.55
C GLU A 477 30.57 10.68 29.82
N ALA A 478 31.61 9.94 30.27
CA ALA A 478 32.42 10.31 31.43
C ALA A 478 33.37 11.49 31.16
N ASN A 479 33.64 11.85 29.89
CA ASN A 479 34.54 12.94 29.48
C ASN A 479 33.80 14.16 28.92
N SER A 480 32.47 14.21 28.92
CA SER A 480 31.71 15.42 28.60
C SER A 480 31.81 16.41 29.74
N PRO A 481 32.32 17.62 29.55
CA PRO A 481 32.28 18.67 30.59
C PRO A 481 30.81 19.10 30.76
N ASP A 482 30.37 19.15 32.01
CA ASP A 482 29.13 19.76 32.44
C ASP A 482 29.12 21.24 32.01
N GLU A 483 28.32 21.60 31.01
CA GLU A 483 27.91 22.98 30.75
C GLU A 483 26.74 23.29 31.70
N GLU A 484 27.06 23.54 32.98
CA GLU A 484 26.15 24.21 33.90
C GLU A 484 26.53 25.71 34.02
N ASP A 485 25.48 26.53 33.83
CA ASP A 485 25.25 27.87 34.37
C ASP A 485 26.20 29.02 34.03
N GLN A 486 25.77 29.83 33.07
CA GLN A 486 25.95 31.29 33.14
C GLN A 486 24.76 31.99 32.40
N GLU A 487 23.61 32.06 33.03
CA GLU A 487 22.66 33.17 32.89
C GLU A 487 22.35 33.67 34.29
N ASP A 488 23.04 34.78 34.67
CA ASP A 488 22.47 35.89 35.41
C ASP A 488 23.58 36.95 35.67
N GLN A 489 23.37 38.15 35.20
CA GLN A 489 23.93 39.46 35.53
C GLN A 489 24.58 40.21 34.35
N ALA A 490 23.74 40.92 33.57
CA ALA A 490 23.93 42.36 33.29
C ALA A 490 22.75 42.86 32.41
#